data_323521576e13cf8060eda9b8a03eabee
#
_entry.id   323521576e13cf8060eda9b8a03eabee
#
_cell.length_a   1.000
_cell.length_b   1.000
_cell.length_c   1.000
_cell.angle_alpha   90.00
_cell.angle_beta   90.00
_cell.angle_gamma   90.00
#
_symmetry.space_group_name_H-M   'P 1'
#
loop_
_entity.id
_entity.type
_entity.pdbx_description
1 polymer ?
#
loop_
_entity_poly.entity_id
_entity_poly.type
_entity_poly.pdbx_seq_one_letter_code
_entity_poly.pdbx_strand_id
1 'polypeptide(L)'
;MSFIAIRDAEEIKKGKIVAVLYTLITSSSAVIIGMLGRFMFTASNQNPELVLGVAGENVLYLLLIDIMPNVIVGVYIAALLSAVMSTVDSLLVVASSAVTRDFYQQIINPNADSQLLINLSKKVTLALAFFALFVAISVSLLSPNRTIFWFVIFGWSGIAATFCPVIILSLFWKKLTYHGAIASMATGF
;
A
#
# COMPACT_ATOMS: atom_id res chain seq x y z
N MET A 1 -0.63 -5.37 11.61
CA MET A 1 -0.53 -5.33 13.08
C MET A 1 -1.87 -5.26 13.82
N SER A 2 -2.96 -4.84 13.20
CA SER A 2 -4.26 -4.68 13.88
C SER A 2 -4.88 -5.97 14.46
N PHE A 3 -4.60 -7.13 13.88
CA PHE A 3 -5.14 -8.40 14.39
C PHE A 3 -4.50 -8.92 15.69
N ILE A 4 -3.31 -8.44 16.04
CA ILE A 4 -2.61 -8.85 17.28
C ILE A 4 -3.20 -8.14 18.51
N ALA A 5 -3.93 -7.05 18.30
CA ALA A 5 -4.57 -6.25 19.36
C ALA A 5 -6.01 -6.69 19.68
N ILE A 6 -6.53 -7.72 19.03
CA ILE A 6 -7.91 -8.21 19.23
C ILE A 6 -7.96 -9.09 20.48
N ARG A 7 -8.86 -8.74 21.39
CA ARG A 7 -8.97 -9.34 22.72
C ARG A 7 -9.64 -10.71 22.71
N ASP A 8 -10.62 -10.93 21.82
CA ASP A 8 -11.47 -12.12 21.81
C ASP A 8 -11.75 -12.63 20.38
N ALA A 9 -11.89 -13.96 20.24
CA ALA A 9 -12.22 -14.62 18.97
C ALA A 9 -13.60 -14.20 18.42
N GLU A 10 -14.54 -13.75 19.26
CA GLU A 10 -15.83 -13.22 18.80
C GLU A 10 -15.71 -11.85 18.12
N GLU A 11 -14.78 -11.01 18.56
CA GLU A 11 -14.51 -9.73 17.93
C GLU A 11 -13.97 -9.91 16.52
N ILE A 12 -13.18 -10.98 16.27
CA ILE A 12 -12.68 -11.32 14.94
C ILE A 12 -13.83 -11.61 13.97
N LYS A 13 -14.87 -12.32 14.43
CA LYS A 13 -16.05 -12.60 13.57
C LYS A 13 -16.80 -11.33 13.19
N LYS A 14 -17.01 -10.43 14.14
CA LYS A 14 -17.65 -9.12 13.89
C LYS A 14 -16.78 -8.25 12.98
N GLY A 15 -15.49 -8.16 13.26
CA GLY A 15 -14.53 -7.41 12.46
C GLY A 15 -14.43 -7.90 11.01
N LYS A 16 -14.49 -9.22 10.79
CA LYS A 16 -14.51 -9.82 9.45
C LYS A 16 -15.72 -9.34 8.64
N ILE A 17 -16.92 -9.35 9.24
CA ILE A 17 -18.15 -8.92 8.54
C ILE A 17 -18.05 -7.45 8.16
N VAL A 18 -17.63 -6.60 9.10
CA VAL A 18 -17.44 -5.16 8.85
C VAL A 18 -16.41 -4.92 7.74
N ALA A 19 -15.27 -5.61 7.78
CA ALA A 19 -14.22 -5.49 6.76
C ALA A 19 -14.74 -5.92 5.38
N VAL A 20 -15.45 -7.03 5.28
CA VAL A 20 -16.01 -7.51 4.00
C VAL A 20 -17.05 -6.53 3.45
N LEU A 21 -17.98 -6.05 4.29
CA LEU A 21 -19.00 -5.09 3.87
C LEU A 21 -18.35 -3.76 3.42
N TYR A 22 -17.38 -3.26 4.19
CA TYR A 22 -16.62 -2.06 3.83
C TYR A 22 -15.93 -2.22 2.48
N THR A 23 -15.22 -3.33 2.27
CA THR A 23 -14.52 -3.61 1.00
C THR A 23 -15.49 -3.72 -0.18
N LEU A 24 -16.65 -4.38 0.00
CA LEU A 24 -17.66 -4.47 -1.03
C LEU A 24 -18.24 -3.10 -1.42
N ILE A 25 -18.58 -2.28 -0.42
CA ILE A 25 -19.13 -0.94 -0.65
C ILE A 25 -18.10 -0.05 -1.36
N THR A 26 -16.86 -0.02 -0.88
CA THR A 26 -15.80 0.82 -1.48
C THR A 26 -15.43 0.38 -2.89
N SER A 27 -15.30 -0.92 -3.13
CA SER A 27 -14.97 -1.44 -4.46
C SER A 27 -16.11 -1.20 -5.45
N SER A 28 -17.36 -1.43 -5.04
CA SER A 28 -18.52 -1.15 -5.88
C SER A 28 -18.65 0.33 -6.22
N SER A 29 -18.43 1.21 -5.23
CA SER A 29 -18.44 2.66 -5.45
C SER A 29 -17.36 3.10 -6.43
N ALA A 30 -16.14 2.55 -6.33
CA ALA A 30 -15.06 2.85 -7.26
C ALA A 30 -15.40 2.47 -8.71
N VAL A 31 -16.01 1.30 -8.91
CA VAL A 31 -16.47 0.85 -10.24
C VAL A 31 -17.55 1.80 -10.80
N ILE A 32 -18.54 2.15 -9.96
CA ILE A 32 -19.63 3.07 -10.38
C ILE A 32 -19.07 4.42 -10.74
N ILE A 33 -18.15 4.99 -9.96
CA ILE A 33 -17.49 6.27 -10.27
C ILE A 33 -16.75 6.19 -11.61
N GLY A 34 -16.01 5.10 -11.85
CA GLY A 34 -15.30 4.90 -13.12
C GLY A 34 -16.27 4.84 -14.32
N MET A 35 -17.39 4.13 -14.18
CA MET A 35 -18.42 4.03 -15.22
C MET A 35 -19.10 5.38 -15.47
N LEU A 36 -19.46 6.10 -14.41
CA LEU A 36 -20.09 7.43 -14.53
C LEU A 36 -19.15 8.43 -15.21
N GLY A 37 -17.88 8.46 -14.82
CA GLY A 37 -16.90 9.35 -15.44
C GLY A 37 -16.69 9.05 -16.93
N ARG A 38 -16.64 7.76 -17.29
CA ARG A 38 -16.59 7.38 -18.70
C ARG A 38 -17.82 7.84 -19.47
N PHE A 39 -19.01 7.70 -18.89
CA PHE A 39 -20.26 8.12 -19.52
C PHE A 39 -20.36 9.63 -19.66
N MET A 40 -19.92 10.39 -18.65
CA MET A 40 -20.04 11.86 -18.64
C MET A 40 -19.00 12.55 -19.52
N PHE A 41 -17.77 12.08 -19.56
CA PHE A 41 -16.65 12.79 -20.18
C PHE A 41 -16.20 12.21 -21.51
N THR A 42 -16.72 11.06 -21.94
CA THR A 42 -16.28 10.42 -23.17
C THR A 42 -17.43 10.22 -24.14
N ALA A 43 -17.33 10.84 -25.34
CA ALA A 43 -18.27 10.57 -26.41
C ALA A 43 -18.06 9.17 -27.00
N SER A 44 -19.10 8.58 -27.58
CA SER A 44 -19.11 7.20 -28.08
C SER A 44 -18.00 6.87 -29.10
N ASN A 45 -17.44 7.87 -29.78
CA ASN A 45 -16.41 7.73 -30.82
C ASN A 45 -15.02 8.24 -30.38
N GLN A 46 -14.84 8.64 -29.12
CA GLN A 46 -13.56 9.11 -28.61
C GLN A 46 -12.82 8.02 -27.85
N ASN A 47 -11.47 8.01 -27.98
CA ASN A 47 -10.65 7.16 -27.11
C ASN A 47 -10.72 7.69 -25.67
N PRO A 48 -11.22 6.89 -24.70
CA PRO A 48 -11.37 7.33 -23.32
C PRO A 48 -10.06 7.80 -22.68
N GLU A 49 -8.93 7.22 -23.06
CA GLU A 49 -7.63 7.53 -22.48
C GLU A 49 -7.15 8.95 -22.80
N LEU A 50 -7.62 9.57 -23.88
CA LEU A 50 -7.27 10.95 -24.22
C LEU A 50 -7.89 11.97 -23.26
N VAL A 51 -9.03 11.65 -22.67
CA VAL A 51 -9.77 12.56 -21.78
C VAL A 51 -9.56 12.16 -20.32
N LEU A 52 -9.62 10.85 -20.02
CA LEU A 52 -9.61 10.33 -18.66
C LEU A 52 -8.21 9.95 -18.16
N GLY A 53 -7.18 10.10 -19.00
CA GLY A 53 -5.83 9.63 -18.73
C GLY A 53 -5.68 8.11 -18.92
N VAL A 54 -4.45 7.63 -18.87
CA VAL A 54 -4.14 6.20 -19.04
C VAL A 54 -4.88 5.40 -17.97
N ALA A 55 -5.64 4.38 -18.40
CA ALA A 55 -6.50 3.57 -17.54
C ALA A 55 -7.52 4.33 -16.67
N GLY A 56 -7.87 5.58 -17.04
CA GLY A 56 -8.87 6.36 -16.33
C GLY A 56 -8.43 6.99 -15.01
N GLU A 57 -7.13 7.19 -14.78
CA GLU A 57 -6.60 7.74 -13.53
C GLU A 57 -7.18 9.11 -13.15
N ASN A 58 -7.59 9.92 -14.14
CA ASN A 58 -8.10 11.27 -13.90
C ASN A 58 -9.62 11.33 -13.65
N VAL A 59 -10.35 10.21 -13.76
CA VAL A 59 -11.81 10.18 -13.68
C VAL A 59 -12.33 10.83 -12.40
N LEU A 60 -11.81 10.43 -11.26
CA LEU A 60 -12.29 10.93 -9.97
C LEU A 60 -12.00 12.42 -9.80
N TYR A 61 -10.83 12.87 -10.24
CA TYR A 61 -10.45 14.28 -10.21
C TYR A 61 -11.34 15.14 -11.11
N LEU A 62 -11.62 14.68 -12.34
CA LEU A 62 -12.50 15.38 -13.28
C LEU A 62 -13.93 15.47 -12.74
N LEU A 63 -14.47 14.39 -12.21
CA LEU A 63 -15.80 14.38 -11.58
C LEU A 63 -15.89 15.36 -10.41
N LEU A 64 -14.85 15.41 -9.57
CA LEU A 64 -14.84 16.32 -8.42
C LEU A 64 -14.83 17.79 -8.84
N ILE A 65 -14.01 18.14 -9.83
CA ILE A 65 -13.94 19.54 -10.32
C ILE A 65 -15.26 19.94 -11.00
N ASP A 66 -15.89 19.03 -11.72
CA ASP A 66 -17.12 19.33 -12.47
C ASP A 66 -18.34 19.47 -11.55
N ILE A 67 -18.43 18.63 -10.51
CA ILE A 67 -19.65 18.55 -9.68
C ILE A 67 -19.52 19.37 -8.39
N MET A 68 -18.30 19.51 -7.82
CA MET A 68 -18.12 20.03 -6.48
C MET A 68 -17.56 21.46 -6.47
N PRO A 69 -17.96 22.30 -5.48
CA PRO A 69 -17.34 23.60 -5.26
C PRO A 69 -15.84 23.47 -4.95
N ASN A 70 -15.04 24.44 -5.37
CA ASN A 70 -13.57 24.46 -5.20
C ASN A 70 -13.09 24.19 -3.76
N VAL A 71 -13.86 24.64 -2.78
CA VAL A 71 -13.54 24.40 -1.36
C VAL A 71 -13.58 22.89 -1.02
N ILE A 72 -14.60 22.18 -1.51
CA ILE A 72 -14.73 20.73 -1.28
C ILE A 72 -13.64 19.98 -2.03
N VAL A 73 -13.28 20.40 -3.24
CA VAL A 73 -12.14 19.83 -3.99
C VAL A 73 -10.84 19.99 -3.20
N GLY A 74 -10.60 21.18 -2.61
CA GLY A 74 -9.43 21.42 -1.76
C GLY A 74 -9.38 20.52 -0.53
N VAL A 75 -10.50 20.35 0.17
CA VAL A 75 -10.61 19.43 1.32
C VAL A 75 -10.36 17.99 0.90
N TYR A 76 -10.88 17.56 -0.24
CA TYR A 76 -10.63 16.22 -0.78
C TYR A 76 -9.15 15.97 -1.07
N ILE A 77 -8.48 16.92 -1.75
CA ILE A 77 -7.05 16.80 -2.04
C ILE A 77 -6.24 16.73 -0.74
N ALA A 78 -6.57 17.57 0.25
CA ALA A 78 -5.91 17.52 1.56
C ALA A 78 -6.11 16.18 2.28
N ALA A 79 -7.31 15.62 2.23
CA ALA A 79 -7.63 14.32 2.82
C ALA A 79 -6.86 13.18 2.12
N LEU A 80 -6.76 13.22 0.78
CA LEU A 80 -6.02 12.26 -0.02
C LEU A 80 -4.52 12.30 0.32
N LEU A 81 -3.94 13.50 0.36
CA LEU A 81 -2.53 13.67 0.74
C LEU A 81 -2.27 13.18 2.16
N SER A 82 -3.15 13.48 3.11
CA SER A 82 -3.06 13.00 4.50
C SER A 82 -3.08 11.47 4.58
N ALA A 83 -3.95 10.81 3.82
CA ALA A 83 -4.03 9.35 3.76
C ALA A 83 -2.74 8.73 3.19
N VAL A 84 -2.19 9.31 2.11
CA VAL A 84 -0.92 8.86 1.53
C VAL A 84 0.23 9.05 2.52
N MET A 85 0.34 10.21 3.16
CA MET A 85 1.38 10.49 4.16
C MET A 85 1.33 9.52 5.33
N SER A 86 0.14 9.24 5.88
CA SER A 86 -0.06 8.28 6.97
C SER A 86 0.40 6.86 6.58
N THR A 87 0.15 6.44 5.35
CA THR A 87 0.57 5.12 4.86
C THR A 87 2.09 5.05 4.70
N VAL A 88 2.70 6.07 4.10
CA VAL A 88 4.15 6.16 3.91
C VAL A 88 4.88 6.16 5.25
N ASP A 89 4.41 6.95 6.22
CA ASP A 89 4.97 7.01 7.57
C ASP A 89 4.95 5.64 8.24
N SER A 90 3.81 4.95 8.20
CA SER A 90 3.67 3.60 8.77
C SER A 90 4.65 2.59 8.15
N LEU A 91 4.81 2.62 6.82
CA LEU A 91 5.73 1.74 6.11
C LEU A 91 7.20 2.05 6.44
N LEU A 92 7.57 3.33 6.52
CA LEU A 92 8.92 3.75 6.89
C LEU A 92 9.27 3.34 8.33
N VAL A 93 8.34 3.47 9.27
CA VAL A 93 8.55 3.04 10.67
C VAL A 93 8.75 1.52 10.75
N VAL A 94 7.93 0.74 10.05
CA VAL A 94 8.08 -0.73 10.01
C VAL A 94 9.42 -1.12 9.39
N ALA A 95 9.79 -0.56 8.24
CA ALA A 95 11.05 -0.85 7.56
C ALA A 95 12.27 -0.44 8.41
N SER A 96 12.22 0.74 9.01
CA SER A 96 13.27 1.23 9.90
C SER A 96 13.42 0.35 11.16
N SER A 97 12.31 -0.11 11.73
CA SER A 97 12.31 -1.04 12.86
C SER A 97 12.94 -2.39 12.49
N ALA A 98 12.63 -2.93 11.32
CA ALA A 98 13.25 -4.16 10.83
C ALA A 98 14.78 -4.01 10.69
N VAL A 99 15.26 -2.93 10.10
CA VAL A 99 16.69 -2.68 9.96
C VAL A 99 17.37 -2.47 11.31
N THR A 100 16.77 -1.72 12.23
CA THR A 100 17.42 -1.36 13.51
C THR A 100 17.30 -2.44 14.57
N ARG A 101 16.15 -3.11 14.68
CA ARG A 101 15.93 -4.13 15.71
C ARG A 101 16.27 -5.53 15.22
N ASP A 102 15.73 -5.92 14.04
CA ASP A 102 15.89 -7.30 13.60
C ASP A 102 17.28 -7.55 13.01
N PHE A 103 17.82 -6.58 12.29
CA PHE A 103 19.15 -6.73 11.70
C PHE A 103 20.27 -6.21 12.62
N TYR A 104 20.25 -4.93 13.00
CA TYR A 104 21.37 -4.35 13.75
C TYR A 104 21.45 -4.90 15.18
N GLN A 105 20.36 -4.89 15.95
CA GLN A 105 20.37 -5.31 17.33
C GLN A 105 20.55 -6.83 17.47
N GLN A 106 19.88 -7.65 16.65
CA GLN A 106 19.97 -9.10 16.81
C GLN A 106 21.27 -9.69 16.22
N ILE A 107 21.80 -9.11 15.14
CA ILE A 107 22.94 -9.70 14.42
C ILE A 107 24.26 -9.00 14.75
N ILE A 108 24.27 -7.65 14.81
CA ILE A 108 25.51 -6.88 14.94
C ILE A 108 25.84 -6.57 16.39
N ASN A 109 24.88 -6.04 17.17
CA ASN A 109 25.12 -5.64 18.55
C ASN A 109 23.93 -5.97 19.47
N PRO A 110 23.87 -7.18 20.05
CA PRO A 110 22.79 -7.60 20.93
C PRO A 110 22.63 -6.74 22.19
N ASN A 111 23.72 -6.11 22.66
CA ASN A 111 23.74 -5.29 23.86
C ASN A 111 23.65 -3.78 23.55
N ALA A 112 23.12 -3.40 22.38
CA ALA A 112 23.01 -2.00 22.00
C ALA A 112 22.10 -1.22 22.97
N ASP A 113 22.56 -0.06 23.41
CA ASP A 113 21.79 0.83 24.26
C ASP A 113 20.54 1.36 23.53
N SER A 114 19.45 1.52 24.29
CA SER A 114 18.17 2.02 23.75
C SER A 114 18.30 3.38 23.06
N GLN A 115 19.15 4.27 23.60
CA GLN A 115 19.37 5.60 23.00
C GLN A 115 20.08 5.49 21.65
N LEU A 116 21.02 4.57 21.50
CA LEU A 116 21.69 4.30 20.23
C LEU A 116 20.71 3.77 19.19
N LEU A 117 19.83 2.84 19.57
CA LEU A 117 18.80 2.29 18.67
C LEU A 117 17.81 3.36 18.19
N ILE A 118 17.39 4.27 19.06
CA ILE A 118 16.51 5.38 18.70
C ILE A 118 17.20 6.30 17.68
N ASN A 119 18.46 6.67 17.93
CA ASN A 119 19.20 7.54 17.03
C ASN A 119 19.49 6.86 15.69
N LEU A 120 19.79 5.57 15.70
CA LEU A 120 19.97 4.77 14.49
C LEU A 120 18.67 4.68 13.70
N SER A 121 17.55 4.39 14.36
CA SER A 121 16.23 4.33 13.72
C SER A 121 15.89 5.63 12.98
N LYS A 122 16.12 6.79 13.59
CA LYS A 122 15.90 8.09 12.93
C LYS A 122 16.75 8.25 11.66
N LYS A 123 18.03 7.88 11.71
CA LYS A 123 18.92 7.95 10.55
C LYS A 123 18.49 6.98 9.45
N VAL A 124 18.12 5.76 9.83
CA VAL A 124 17.65 4.74 8.90
C VAL A 124 16.34 5.17 8.24
N THR A 125 15.37 5.70 9.01
CA THR A 125 14.11 6.21 8.46
C THR A 125 14.37 7.31 7.42
N LEU A 126 15.25 8.25 7.73
CA LEU A 126 15.61 9.33 6.80
C LEU A 126 16.28 8.78 5.53
N ALA A 127 17.23 7.86 5.68
CA ALA A 127 17.90 7.22 4.55
C ALA A 127 16.93 6.44 3.67
N LEU A 128 16.01 5.67 4.27
CA LEU A 128 14.95 4.95 3.54
C LEU A 128 14.00 5.90 2.81
N ALA A 129 13.64 7.03 3.43
CA ALA A 129 12.80 8.04 2.78
C ALA A 129 13.47 8.63 1.53
N PHE A 130 14.75 9.00 1.63
CA PHE A 130 15.51 9.49 0.47
C PHE A 130 15.68 8.40 -0.60
N PHE A 131 15.95 7.16 -0.21
CA PHE A 131 16.06 6.04 -1.14
C PHE A 131 14.73 5.80 -1.87
N ALA A 132 13.61 5.78 -1.14
CA ALA A 132 12.29 5.63 -1.73
C ALA A 132 11.95 6.77 -2.71
N LEU A 133 12.29 8.02 -2.36
CA LEU A 133 12.12 9.17 -3.24
C LEU A 133 12.97 9.03 -4.51
N PHE A 134 14.23 8.63 -4.37
CA PHE A 134 15.11 8.39 -5.50
C PHE A 134 14.57 7.32 -6.45
N VAL A 135 14.10 6.19 -5.90
CA VAL A 135 13.48 5.11 -6.69
C VAL A 135 12.21 5.62 -7.38
N ALA A 136 11.34 6.36 -6.68
CA ALA A 136 10.11 6.89 -7.24
C ALA A 136 10.38 7.82 -8.44
N ILE A 137 11.35 8.74 -8.30
CA ILE A 137 11.75 9.65 -9.39
C ILE A 137 12.36 8.85 -10.56
N SER A 138 13.24 7.90 -10.28
CA SER A 138 13.88 7.07 -11.31
C SER A 138 12.84 6.28 -12.11
N VAL A 139 11.89 5.67 -11.44
CA VAL A 139 10.80 4.91 -12.06
C VAL A 139 9.89 5.81 -12.89
N SER A 140 9.55 7.00 -12.38
CA SER A 140 8.74 7.98 -13.11
C SER A 140 9.40 8.43 -14.40
N LEU A 141 10.71 8.64 -14.40
CA LEU A 141 11.47 9.06 -15.58
C LEU A 141 11.66 7.92 -16.60
N LEU A 142 11.88 6.69 -16.12
CA LEU A 142 12.12 5.53 -16.99
C LEU A 142 10.86 4.95 -17.61
N SER A 143 9.70 5.17 -16.98
CA SER A 143 8.45 4.56 -17.40
C SER A 143 7.27 5.56 -17.42
N PRO A 144 7.34 6.63 -18.23
CA PRO A 144 6.36 7.73 -18.21
C PRO A 144 4.95 7.30 -18.65
N ASN A 145 4.84 6.18 -19.37
CA ASN A 145 3.56 5.67 -19.90
C ASN A 145 2.85 4.67 -18.96
N ARG A 146 3.41 4.43 -17.79
CA ARG A 146 2.80 3.52 -16.82
C ARG A 146 2.04 4.30 -15.75
N THR A 147 0.87 3.79 -15.39
CA THR A 147 0.03 4.38 -14.36
C THR A 147 0.60 4.17 -12.96
N ILE A 148 0.32 5.09 -12.04
CA ILE A 148 0.64 4.95 -10.61
C ILE A 148 0.01 3.65 -10.06
N PHE A 149 -1.21 3.33 -10.48
CA PHE A 149 -1.92 2.11 -10.13
C PHE A 149 -1.10 0.86 -10.47
N TRP A 150 -0.45 0.81 -11.64
CA TRP A 150 0.39 -0.32 -12.05
C TRP A 150 1.56 -0.54 -11.07
N PHE A 151 2.24 0.53 -10.63
CA PHE A 151 3.34 0.43 -9.66
C PHE A 151 2.86 -0.03 -8.29
N VAL A 152 1.70 0.47 -7.85
CA VAL A 152 1.10 0.06 -6.58
C VAL A 152 0.73 -1.42 -6.61
N ILE A 153 0.06 -1.89 -7.66
CA ILE A 153 -0.30 -3.31 -7.84
C ILE A 153 0.94 -4.19 -7.90
N PHE A 154 1.97 -3.77 -8.65
CA PHE A 154 3.23 -4.53 -8.75
C PHE A 154 3.90 -4.70 -7.37
N GLY A 155 4.00 -3.61 -6.59
CA GLY A 155 4.57 -3.67 -5.24
C GLY A 155 3.76 -4.56 -4.29
N TRP A 156 2.43 -4.40 -4.26
CA TRP A 156 1.56 -5.22 -3.43
C TRP A 156 1.52 -6.69 -3.85
N SER A 157 1.54 -6.98 -5.16
CA SER A 157 1.57 -8.36 -5.66
C SER A 157 2.87 -9.06 -5.29
N GLY A 158 4.01 -8.38 -5.33
CA GLY A 158 5.29 -8.93 -4.87
C GLY A 158 5.25 -9.31 -3.38
N ILE A 159 4.75 -8.43 -2.52
CA ILE A 159 4.58 -8.71 -1.09
C ILE A 159 3.61 -9.87 -0.88
N ALA A 160 2.47 -9.86 -1.58
CA ALA A 160 1.47 -10.92 -1.44
C ALA A 160 2.01 -12.28 -1.92
N ALA A 161 2.67 -12.33 -3.08
CA ALA A 161 3.25 -13.55 -3.61
C ALA A 161 4.34 -14.14 -2.69
N THR A 162 5.11 -13.28 -2.04
CA THR A 162 6.17 -13.69 -1.11
C THR A 162 5.61 -14.25 0.20
N PHE A 163 4.67 -13.55 0.82
CA PHE A 163 4.25 -13.86 2.20
C PHE A 163 2.95 -14.65 2.30
N CYS A 164 1.96 -14.43 1.43
CA CYS A 164 0.66 -15.10 1.55
C CYS A 164 0.76 -16.64 1.48
N PRO A 165 1.52 -17.25 0.55
CA PRO A 165 1.63 -18.70 0.50
C PRO A 165 2.19 -19.29 1.79
N VAL A 166 3.22 -18.67 2.36
CA VAL A 166 3.85 -19.14 3.61
C VAL A 166 2.88 -19.04 4.78
N ILE A 167 2.16 -17.92 4.89
CA ILE A 167 1.17 -17.72 5.97
C ILE A 167 0.04 -18.74 5.84
N ILE A 168 -0.51 -18.93 4.63
CA ILE A 168 -1.58 -19.90 4.40
C ILE A 168 -1.09 -21.33 4.72
N LEU A 169 0.08 -21.72 4.22
CA LEU A 169 0.64 -23.05 4.47
C LEU A 169 0.94 -23.26 5.95
N SER A 170 1.41 -22.24 6.68
CA SER A 170 1.67 -22.34 8.12
C SER A 170 0.40 -22.62 8.94
N LEU A 171 -0.76 -22.14 8.48
CA LEU A 171 -2.06 -22.36 9.12
C LEU A 171 -2.65 -23.74 8.83
N PHE A 172 -2.47 -24.24 7.61
CA PHE A 172 -3.13 -25.46 7.15
C PHE A 172 -2.21 -26.69 7.09
N TRP A 173 -0.89 -26.49 7.00
CA TRP A 173 0.06 -27.58 6.81
C TRP A 173 1.07 -27.67 7.97
N LYS A 174 0.82 -28.59 8.88
CA LYS A 174 1.66 -28.83 10.08
C LYS A 174 3.11 -29.28 9.78
N LYS A 175 3.41 -29.72 8.56
CA LYS A 175 4.74 -30.18 8.12
C LYS A 175 5.56 -29.09 7.41
N LEU A 176 5.13 -27.83 7.46
CA LEU A 176 5.92 -26.73 6.90
C LEU A 176 7.25 -26.62 7.67
N THR A 177 8.36 -26.77 6.95
CA THR A 177 9.71 -26.64 7.50
C THR A 177 10.24 -25.23 7.32
N TYR A 178 11.22 -24.84 8.14
CA TYR A 178 11.92 -23.56 8.02
C TYR A 178 12.52 -23.33 6.60
N HIS A 179 13.18 -24.36 6.06
CA HIS A 179 13.75 -24.29 4.70
C HIS A 179 12.67 -24.17 3.61
N GLY A 180 11.53 -24.84 3.78
CA GLY A 180 10.39 -24.72 2.89
C GLY A 180 9.78 -23.31 2.91
N ALA A 181 9.71 -22.69 4.08
CA ALA A 181 9.24 -21.31 4.20
C ALA A 181 10.19 -20.32 3.48
N ILE A 182 11.50 -20.44 3.68
CA ILE A 182 12.50 -19.61 3.00
C ILE A 182 12.43 -19.81 1.48
N ALA A 183 12.37 -21.06 1.01
CA ALA A 183 12.26 -21.36 -0.40
C ALA A 183 11.00 -20.75 -1.02
N SER A 184 9.85 -20.85 -0.34
CA SER A 184 8.60 -20.23 -0.80
C SER A 184 8.70 -18.69 -0.87
N MET A 185 9.34 -18.06 0.12
CA MET A 185 9.57 -16.61 0.08
C MET A 185 10.50 -16.20 -1.06
N ALA A 186 11.57 -16.95 -1.28
CA ALA A 186 12.55 -16.65 -2.34
C ALA A 186 11.99 -16.85 -3.76
N THR A 187 11.05 -17.78 -3.93
CA THR A 187 10.42 -18.04 -5.23
C THR A 187 9.20 -17.16 -5.49
N GLY A 188 8.60 -16.58 -4.44
CA GLY A 188 7.46 -15.67 -4.56
C GLY A 188 7.87 -14.24 -4.93
N PHE A 189 9.13 -13.90 -4.78
CA PHE A 189 9.70 -12.59 -5.15
C PHE A 189 10.29 -12.66 -6.57
#